data_9f4b0bf0ad3dcda24ddd7fbd31ccf024
#
_entry.id   9f4b0bf0ad3dcda24ddd7fbd31ccf024
#
_cell.length_a   1.000
_cell.length_b   1.000
_cell.length_c   1.000
_cell.angle_alpha   90.00
_cell.angle_beta   90.00
_cell.angle_gamma   90.00
#
_symmetry.space_group_name_H-M   'P 1'
#
loop_
_entity.id
_entity.type
_entity.pdbx_description
1 polymer ?
#
loop_
_entity_poly.entity_id
_entity_poly.type
_entity_poly.pdbx_seq_one_letter_code
_entity_poly.pdbx_strand_id
1 'polypeptide(L)'
;MRKLAIVVALSSTVLATPALARDGAWYVGGEFGAMIVEDIDIDIGATQDAVQVDHTYGYDGALFAGYDLGGFRIEAEVSYKKAQLEGLESVIDLPHVPGTPAPFGVYTFAGGSSNALSFMVNGMADFGEDDGLNGFIGAGIGIARVKADNYRVYDNSAPFLDDSDSRLAWQVIAGVRAPLTDSIDVQLKYRFFNVDDLHMVAFNGAETEMRFRSHSLLGGIIFNFGAAPPPPPPPPPPPPRLPPKRDRL
;
A
#
# COMPACT_ATOMS: atom_id res chain seq x y z
N MET A 1 -12.09 22.43 -9.49
CA MET A 1 -12.84 21.18 -9.36
C MET A 1 -12.91 20.49 -10.73
N ARG A 2 -11.95 19.61 -11.03
CA ARG A 2 -12.02 18.72 -12.20
C ARG A 2 -12.07 17.29 -11.67
N LYS A 3 -13.27 16.70 -11.70
CA LYS A 3 -13.51 15.31 -11.34
C LYS A 3 -12.80 14.42 -12.35
N LEU A 4 -11.72 13.77 -11.93
CA LEU A 4 -11.09 12.70 -12.70
C LEU A 4 -11.90 11.43 -12.45
N ALA A 5 -12.85 11.14 -13.33
CA ALA A 5 -13.57 9.88 -13.32
C ALA A 5 -12.68 8.82 -13.96
N ILE A 6 -11.98 8.03 -13.15
CA ILE A 6 -11.33 6.81 -13.62
C ILE A 6 -12.41 5.73 -13.67
N VAL A 7 -12.95 5.50 -14.87
CA VAL A 7 -13.80 4.36 -15.17
C VAL A 7 -12.88 3.19 -15.46
N VAL A 8 -12.61 2.35 -14.48
CA VAL A 8 -12.04 1.02 -14.72
C VAL A 8 -13.20 0.12 -15.13
N ALA A 9 -13.35 -0.10 -16.42
CA ALA A 9 -14.27 -1.09 -16.96
C ALA A 9 -13.65 -2.49 -16.75
N LEU A 10 -13.94 -3.12 -15.61
CA LEU A 10 -13.72 -4.54 -15.40
C LEU A 10 -14.89 -5.31 -16.02
N SER A 11 -14.80 -5.64 -17.29
CA SER A 11 -15.68 -6.58 -17.95
C SER A 11 -14.87 -7.75 -18.49
N SER A 12 -14.79 -8.83 -17.71
CA SER A 12 -14.76 -10.19 -18.25
C SER A 12 -14.91 -11.18 -17.10
N THR A 13 -16.00 -11.91 -17.12
CA THR A 13 -16.19 -13.14 -16.37
C THR A 13 -15.20 -14.19 -16.85
N VAL A 14 -14.08 -14.29 -16.19
CA VAL A 14 -13.21 -15.47 -16.29
C VAL A 14 -13.50 -16.29 -15.03
N LEU A 15 -14.26 -17.36 -15.18
CA LEU A 15 -14.32 -18.43 -14.18
C LEU A 15 -12.97 -19.15 -14.24
N ALA A 16 -12.01 -18.64 -13.46
CA ALA A 16 -10.70 -19.23 -13.37
C ALA A 16 -10.77 -20.51 -12.54
N THR A 17 -10.27 -21.59 -13.11
CA THR A 17 -9.87 -22.76 -12.35
C THR A 17 -8.65 -22.39 -11.49
N PRO A 18 -8.58 -22.81 -10.22
CA PRO A 18 -7.40 -22.52 -9.40
C PRO A 18 -6.17 -23.15 -10.05
N ALA A 19 -5.18 -22.35 -10.33
CA ALA A 19 -3.89 -22.81 -10.80
C ALA A 19 -3.07 -23.35 -9.64
N LEU A 20 -2.53 -24.56 -9.78
CA LEU A 20 -1.89 -25.33 -8.71
C LEU A 20 -0.36 -25.15 -8.63
N ALA A 21 0.22 -24.16 -9.31
CA ALA A 21 1.68 -24.12 -9.51
C ALA A 21 2.47 -23.44 -8.38
N ARG A 22 1.83 -22.68 -7.48
CA ARG A 22 2.50 -21.92 -6.40
C ARG A 22 1.95 -22.17 -5.00
N ASP A 23 1.02 -23.10 -4.88
CA ASP A 23 0.42 -23.48 -3.62
C ASP A 23 1.48 -24.00 -2.65
N GLY A 24 1.50 -23.43 -1.44
CA GLY A 24 2.43 -23.85 -0.39
C GLY A 24 3.84 -23.25 -0.51
N ALA A 25 4.01 -22.13 -1.21
CA ALA A 25 5.30 -21.48 -1.42
C ALA A 25 5.48 -20.23 -0.55
N TRP A 26 6.69 -20.07 -0.01
CA TRP A 26 7.12 -18.80 0.58
C TRP A 26 7.54 -17.83 -0.52
N TYR A 27 7.33 -16.55 -0.31
CA TYR A 27 7.84 -15.52 -1.18
C TYR A 27 8.33 -14.31 -0.40
N VAL A 28 9.21 -13.53 -1.00
CA VAL A 28 9.60 -12.19 -0.54
C VAL A 28 9.52 -11.23 -1.71
N GLY A 29 9.32 -9.97 -1.41
CA GLY A 29 9.28 -8.96 -2.46
C GLY A 29 9.52 -7.56 -1.96
N GLY A 30 9.63 -6.67 -2.92
CA GLY A 30 9.71 -5.24 -2.67
C GLY A 30 8.89 -4.49 -3.71
N GLU A 31 8.35 -3.37 -3.29
CA GLU A 31 7.53 -2.50 -4.13
C GLU A 31 7.81 -1.04 -3.86
N PHE A 32 7.62 -0.22 -4.88
CA PHE A 32 7.81 1.22 -4.81
C PHE A 32 6.89 1.93 -5.80
N GLY A 33 6.43 3.14 -5.45
CA GLY A 33 5.60 3.91 -6.36
C GLY A 33 5.22 5.29 -5.87
N ALA A 34 4.32 5.92 -6.63
CA ALA A 34 3.79 7.23 -6.32
C ALA A 34 2.65 7.15 -5.32
N MET A 35 2.56 8.16 -4.48
CA MET A 35 1.55 8.30 -3.44
C MET A 35 0.92 9.68 -3.49
N ILE A 36 -0.38 9.73 -3.19
CA ILE A 36 -1.14 10.95 -2.90
C ILE A 36 -1.62 10.83 -1.47
N VAL A 37 -1.41 11.85 -0.66
CA VAL A 37 -1.99 11.99 0.67
C VAL A 37 -3.27 12.81 0.53
N GLU A 38 -4.38 12.37 1.15
CA GLU A 38 -5.58 13.21 1.28
C GLU A 38 -5.24 14.42 2.14
N ASP A 39 -5.98 15.51 1.96
CA ASP A 39 -5.84 16.70 2.78
C ASP A 39 -6.00 16.33 4.25
N ILE A 40 -5.07 16.80 5.08
CA ILE A 40 -5.06 16.50 6.51
C ILE A 40 -5.70 17.67 7.25
N ASP A 41 -6.86 17.42 7.85
CA ASP A 41 -7.48 18.33 8.79
C ASP A 41 -6.89 18.08 10.18
N ILE A 42 -6.44 19.14 10.83
CA ILE A 42 -5.81 19.11 12.15
C ILE A 42 -6.68 19.88 13.13
N ASP A 43 -7.15 19.19 14.17
CA ASP A 43 -7.80 19.82 15.32
C ASP A 43 -6.73 20.34 16.27
N ILE A 44 -6.89 21.55 16.79
CA ILE A 44 -5.97 22.16 17.76
C ILE A 44 -6.73 22.60 19.01
N GLY A 45 -6.50 21.93 20.12
CA GLY A 45 -7.21 22.17 21.37
C GLY A 45 -8.72 21.94 21.23
N ALA A 46 -9.52 23.00 21.37
CA ALA A 46 -10.97 22.92 21.24
C ALA A 46 -11.49 23.31 19.84
N THR A 47 -10.62 23.68 18.92
CA THR A 47 -10.98 24.10 17.57
C THR A 47 -10.85 22.95 16.60
N GLN A 48 -11.97 22.49 16.05
CA GLN A 48 -12.02 21.49 15.01
C GLN A 48 -11.63 22.10 13.66
N ASP A 49 -10.99 21.32 12.80
CA ASP A 49 -10.50 21.71 11.48
C ASP A 49 -9.72 23.03 11.53
N ALA A 50 -8.90 23.19 12.58
CA ALA A 50 -8.16 24.43 12.83
C ALA A 50 -7.12 24.70 11.74
N VAL A 51 -6.56 23.65 11.16
CA VAL A 51 -5.59 23.71 10.05
C VAL A 51 -5.90 22.62 9.05
N GLN A 52 -5.94 22.97 7.77
CA GLN A 52 -5.95 22.02 6.66
C GLN A 52 -4.59 22.05 5.98
N VAL A 53 -4.01 20.89 5.72
CA VAL A 53 -2.68 20.73 5.14
C VAL A 53 -2.77 19.99 3.82
N ASP A 54 -2.30 20.64 2.76
CA ASP A 54 -2.20 20.08 1.42
C ASP A 54 -0.81 19.48 1.18
N HIS A 55 -0.75 18.40 0.40
CA HIS A 55 0.50 17.71 0.09
C HIS A 55 0.75 17.63 -1.41
N THR A 56 2.03 17.75 -1.79
CA THR A 56 2.48 17.34 -3.13
C THR A 56 2.45 15.81 -3.26
N TYR A 57 2.67 15.32 -4.50
CA TYR A 57 2.88 13.90 -4.71
C TYR A 57 4.03 13.38 -3.85
N GLY A 58 3.76 12.27 -3.15
CA GLY A 58 4.72 11.56 -2.33
C GLY A 58 5.18 10.25 -2.96
N TYR A 59 5.94 9.50 -2.17
CA TYR A 59 6.32 8.13 -2.52
C TYR A 59 5.98 7.16 -1.39
N ASP A 60 5.75 5.91 -1.77
CA ASP A 60 5.51 4.77 -0.89
C ASP A 60 6.42 3.63 -1.34
N GLY A 61 7.12 3.01 -0.41
CA GLY A 61 7.96 1.85 -0.65
C GLY A 61 7.79 0.81 0.44
N ALA A 62 7.79 -0.47 0.07
CA ALA A 62 7.61 -1.55 1.02
C ALA A 62 8.51 -2.75 0.70
N LEU A 63 8.83 -3.50 1.76
CA LEU A 63 9.36 -4.85 1.70
C LEU A 63 8.36 -5.78 2.36
N PHE A 64 8.18 -6.95 1.80
CA PHE A 64 7.23 -7.92 2.32
C PHE A 64 7.72 -9.36 2.18
N ALA A 65 7.20 -10.21 3.06
CA ALA A 65 7.38 -11.65 3.01
C ALA A 65 6.02 -12.32 3.25
N GLY A 66 5.71 -13.34 2.48
CA GLY A 66 4.42 -13.99 2.56
C GLY A 66 4.47 -15.48 2.27
N TYR A 67 3.32 -16.10 2.48
CA TYR A 67 3.08 -17.50 2.20
C TYR A 67 1.83 -17.62 1.34
N ASP A 68 1.97 -18.30 0.22
CA ASP A 68 0.88 -18.59 -0.71
C ASP A 68 0.19 -19.90 -0.30
N LEU A 69 -1.13 -19.84 -0.08
CA LEU A 69 -1.98 -20.97 0.28
C LEU A 69 -2.80 -21.48 -0.93
N GLY A 70 -2.49 -20.99 -2.11
CA GLY A 70 -3.29 -21.15 -3.32
C GLY A 70 -4.18 -19.93 -3.52
N GLY A 71 -5.47 -20.07 -3.59
CA GLY A 71 -6.39 -18.92 -3.79
C GLY A 71 -6.36 -17.82 -2.69
N PHE A 72 -5.44 -17.92 -1.73
CA PHE A 72 -5.30 -16.97 -0.62
C PHE A 72 -3.83 -16.83 -0.18
N ARG A 73 -3.39 -15.60 0.14
CA ARG A 73 -2.05 -15.31 0.64
C ARG A 73 -2.08 -14.55 1.95
N ILE A 74 -1.09 -14.83 2.81
CA ILE A 74 -0.82 -14.05 4.01
C ILE A 74 0.55 -13.41 3.88
N GLU A 75 0.66 -12.12 4.20
CA GLU A 75 1.85 -11.33 4.01
C GLU A 75 2.17 -10.48 5.24
N ALA A 76 3.42 -10.46 5.67
CA ALA A 76 3.96 -9.47 6.59
C ALA A 76 4.69 -8.40 5.77
N GLU A 77 4.41 -7.13 6.07
CA GLU A 77 4.90 -5.99 5.31
C GLU A 77 5.49 -4.94 6.24
N VAL A 78 6.60 -4.35 5.83
CA VAL A 78 7.12 -3.10 6.38
C VAL A 78 7.13 -2.06 5.27
N SER A 79 6.52 -0.88 5.50
CA SER A 79 6.46 0.18 4.49
C SER A 79 6.86 1.52 5.05
N TYR A 80 7.42 2.36 4.18
CA TYR A 80 7.75 3.74 4.46
C TYR A 80 7.14 4.66 3.41
N LYS A 81 6.43 5.67 3.89
CA LYS A 81 5.71 6.66 3.08
C LYS A 81 6.22 8.06 3.41
N LYS A 82 6.31 8.91 2.39
CA LYS A 82 6.67 10.33 2.58
C LYS A 82 6.01 11.21 1.53
N ALA A 83 5.40 12.30 1.99
CA ALA A 83 4.90 13.38 1.16
C ALA A 83 5.33 14.73 1.74
N GLN A 84 5.63 15.70 0.87
CA GLN A 84 5.96 17.05 1.30
C GLN A 84 4.71 17.92 1.35
N LEU A 85 4.68 18.88 2.26
CA LEU A 85 3.64 19.89 2.29
C LEU A 85 3.75 20.78 1.03
N GLU A 86 2.60 21.11 0.46
CA GLU A 86 2.47 22.09 -0.61
C GLU A 86 1.99 23.43 -0.04
N GLY A 87 0.97 23.37 0.82
CA GLY A 87 0.38 24.52 1.46
C GLY A 87 -0.38 24.15 2.72
N LEU A 88 -0.84 25.17 3.43
CA LEU A 88 -1.76 25.01 4.53
C LEU A 88 -2.74 26.19 4.63
N GLU A 89 -3.93 25.92 5.12
CA GLU A 89 -4.92 26.94 5.49
C GLU A 89 -5.22 26.83 6.99
N SER A 90 -5.21 27.96 7.70
CA SER A 90 -5.53 27.99 9.13
C SER A 90 -6.65 28.99 9.42
N VAL A 91 -7.63 28.58 10.24
CA VAL A 91 -8.71 29.44 10.71
C VAL A 91 -8.40 30.09 12.05
N ILE A 92 -7.27 29.71 12.68
CA ILE A 92 -6.78 30.29 13.95
C ILE A 92 -5.36 30.80 13.79
N ASP A 93 -4.92 31.65 14.72
CA ASP A 93 -3.50 31.98 14.82
C ASP A 93 -2.72 30.72 15.24
N LEU A 94 -1.75 30.34 14.40
CA LEU A 94 -1.04 29.09 14.62
C LEU A 94 -0.13 29.13 15.84
N PRO A 95 -0.01 28.03 16.59
CA PRO A 95 0.98 27.87 17.63
C PRO A 95 2.38 28.09 17.05
N HIS A 96 3.09 29.09 17.55
CA HIS A 96 4.40 29.47 17.00
C HIS A 96 5.36 29.88 18.10
N VAL A 97 6.64 29.93 17.76
CA VAL A 97 7.67 30.47 18.66
C VAL A 97 7.40 31.96 18.93
N PRO A 98 7.50 32.44 20.16
CA PRO A 98 7.35 33.87 20.50
C PRO A 98 8.19 34.76 19.59
N GLY A 99 7.56 35.77 18.98
CA GLY A 99 8.20 36.69 18.04
C GLY A 99 8.07 36.33 16.55
N THR A 100 7.47 35.22 16.21
CA THR A 100 7.21 34.81 14.82
C THR A 100 5.69 34.66 14.64
N PRO A 101 4.95 35.71 14.35
CA PRO A 101 3.50 35.64 14.21
C PRO A 101 3.11 34.78 13.00
N ALA A 102 2.19 33.89 13.19
CA ALA A 102 1.55 33.07 12.15
C ALA A 102 0.02 33.22 12.28
N PRO A 103 -0.54 34.37 11.84
CA PRO A 103 -1.96 34.63 11.92
C PRO A 103 -2.76 33.62 11.09
N PHE A 104 -4.07 33.55 11.33
CA PHE A 104 -4.95 32.75 10.47
C PHE A 104 -4.82 33.19 9.00
N GLY A 105 -4.97 32.27 8.06
CA GLY A 105 -4.86 32.55 6.64
C GLY A 105 -4.40 31.36 5.80
N VAL A 106 -4.19 31.63 4.51
CA VAL A 106 -3.71 30.66 3.51
C VAL A 106 -2.23 30.87 3.28
N TYR A 107 -1.48 29.79 3.39
CA TYR A 107 -0.02 29.75 3.23
C TYR A 107 0.34 28.80 2.08
N THR A 108 0.69 29.36 0.91
CA THR A 108 0.98 28.59 -0.32
C THR A 108 2.42 28.07 -0.41
N PHE A 109 3.25 28.37 0.58
CA PHE A 109 4.66 27.93 0.67
C PHE A 109 4.95 27.35 2.05
N ALA A 110 4.06 26.51 2.54
CA ALA A 110 4.27 25.78 3.79
C ALA A 110 5.41 24.78 3.63
N GLY A 111 6.22 24.61 4.67
CA GLY A 111 7.33 23.67 4.68
C GLY A 111 7.06 22.50 5.62
N GLY A 112 7.73 21.37 5.37
CA GLY A 112 7.64 20.17 6.17
C GLY A 112 7.26 18.94 5.34
N SER A 113 7.09 17.83 6.03
CA SER A 113 6.67 16.56 5.38
C SER A 113 5.89 15.66 6.32
N SER A 114 4.95 14.91 5.77
CA SER A 114 4.28 13.80 6.46
C SER A 114 5.02 12.51 6.15
N ASN A 115 5.42 11.78 7.20
CA ASN A 115 6.11 10.50 7.07
C ASN A 115 5.34 9.42 7.82
N ALA A 116 5.25 8.21 7.26
CA ALA A 116 4.65 7.07 7.95
C ALA A 116 5.53 5.83 7.77
N LEU A 117 5.93 5.22 8.89
CA LEU A 117 6.55 3.90 8.95
C LEU A 117 5.53 2.92 9.48
N SER A 118 5.23 1.85 8.75
CA SER A 118 4.23 0.86 9.14
C SER A 118 4.72 -0.57 9.12
N PHE A 119 4.14 -1.39 10.01
CA PHE A 119 4.28 -2.84 10.06
C PHE A 119 2.89 -3.43 9.97
N MET A 120 2.61 -4.18 8.89
CA MET A 120 1.29 -4.65 8.54
C MET A 120 1.28 -6.17 8.36
N VAL A 121 0.13 -6.78 8.64
CA VAL A 121 -0.21 -8.14 8.23
C VAL A 121 -1.37 -8.04 7.25
N ASN A 122 -1.19 -8.60 6.06
CA ASN A 122 -2.14 -8.54 4.97
C ASN A 122 -2.70 -9.95 4.69
N GLY A 123 -3.98 -10.02 4.37
CA GLY A 123 -4.64 -11.18 3.78
C GLY A 123 -5.13 -10.82 2.39
N MET A 124 -4.84 -11.65 1.39
CA MET A 124 -5.19 -11.39 -0.01
C MET A 124 -5.83 -12.62 -0.63
N ALA A 125 -6.88 -12.41 -1.43
CA ALA A 125 -7.49 -13.41 -2.28
C ALA A 125 -7.01 -13.21 -3.72
N ASP A 126 -6.59 -14.29 -4.38
CA ASP A 126 -6.08 -14.30 -5.74
C ASP A 126 -7.13 -14.85 -6.72
N PHE A 127 -7.17 -14.27 -7.92
CA PHE A 127 -8.12 -14.60 -8.98
C PHE A 127 -7.39 -14.70 -10.30
N GLY A 128 -7.42 -15.84 -10.95
CA GLY A 128 -6.77 -16.07 -12.23
C GLY A 128 -5.92 -17.34 -12.22
N GLU A 129 -5.14 -17.50 -13.26
CA GLU A 129 -4.22 -18.64 -13.43
C GLU A 129 -2.82 -18.21 -13.02
N ASP A 130 -2.05 -19.08 -12.36
CA ASP A 130 -0.70 -18.76 -11.84
C ASP A 130 0.35 -18.58 -12.93
N ASP A 131 0.09 -19.10 -14.12
CA ASP A 131 0.95 -18.98 -15.31
C ASP A 131 0.60 -17.78 -16.19
N GLY A 132 -0.42 -16.99 -15.78
CA GLY A 132 -0.95 -15.84 -16.51
C GLY A 132 -1.02 -14.56 -15.68
N LEU A 133 -1.84 -13.64 -16.15
CA LEU A 133 -2.20 -12.44 -15.41
C LEU A 133 -3.19 -12.80 -14.31
N ASN A 134 -2.79 -12.62 -13.07
CA ASN A 134 -3.57 -12.90 -11.89
C ASN A 134 -3.99 -11.58 -11.21
N GLY A 135 -5.26 -11.45 -10.85
CA GLY A 135 -5.79 -10.33 -10.08
C GLY A 135 -5.85 -10.69 -8.61
N PHE A 136 -5.67 -9.70 -7.73
CA PHE A 136 -5.83 -9.90 -6.28
C PHE A 136 -6.52 -8.73 -5.61
N ILE A 137 -7.19 -9.04 -4.49
CA ILE A 137 -7.75 -8.05 -3.57
C ILE A 137 -7.46 -8.49 -2.14
N GLY A 138 -7.22 -7.54 -1.26
CA GLY A 138 -6.91 -7.85 0.13
C GLY A 138 -7.11 -6.69 1.07
N ALA A 139 -6.89 -7.00 2.34
CA ALA A 139 -6.88 -6.02 3.41
C ALA A 139 -5.76 -6.34 4.41
N GLY A 140 -5.30 -5.34 5.11
CA GLY A 140 -4.29 -5.46 6.14
C GLY A 140 -4.59 -4.64 7.37
N ILE A 141 -4.00 -5.07 8.48
CA ILE A 141 -4.04 -4.38 9.76
C ILE A 141 -2.65 -4.39 10.39
N GLY A 142 -2.32 -3.37 11.15
CA GLY A 142 -1.02 -3.27 11.77
C GLY A 142 -0.86 -2.02 12.63
N ILE A 143 0.39 -1.61 12.80
CA ILE A 143 0.77 -0.41 13.55
C ILE A 143 1.56 0.50 12.62
N ALA A 144 1.24 1.78 12.65
CA ALA A 144 2.00 2.80 11.94
C ALA A 144 2.42 3.91 12.88
N ARG A 145 3.66 4.36 12.72
CA ARG A 145 4.16 5.60 13.30
C ARG A 145 4.09 6.68 12.24
N VAL A 146 3.26 7.67 12.47
CA VAL A 146 3.11 8.84 11.60
C VAL A 146 3.84 10.02 12.27
N LYS A 147 4.62 10.75 11.47
CA LYS A 147 5.34 11.94 11.90
C LYS A 147 4.93 13.14 11.05
N ALA A 148 4.48 14.21 11.70
CA ALA A 148 4.45 15.55 11.15
C ALA A 148 5.83 16.16 11.31
N ASP A 149 6.63 16.15 10.26
CA ASP A 149 8.05 16.53 10.32
C ASP A 149 8.22 18.00 9.92
N ASN A 150 8.55 18.85 10.90
CA ASN A 150 8.81 20.28 10.71
C ASN A 150 7.69 21.04 9.98
N TYR A 151 6.43 20.88 10.36
CA TYR A 151 5.33 21.65 9.80
C TYR A 151 5.47 23.13 10.12
N ARG A 152 5.67 23.95 9.10
CA ARG A 152 5.91 25.38 9.22
C ARG A 152 5.19 26.18 8.16
N VAL A 153 4.85 27.42 8.48
CA VAL A 153 4.11 28.32 7.57
C VAL A 153 5.00 28.92 6.50
N TYR A 154 6.33 29.03 6.75
CA TYR A 154 7.33 29.51 5.80
C TYR A 154 8.60 28.68 5.93
N ASP A 155 9.37 28.54 4.85
CA ASP A 155 10.62 27.75 4.84
C ASP A 155 11.62 28.08 5.94
N ASN A 156 11.68 29.33 6.35
CA ASN A 156 12.61 29.81 7.37
C ASN A 156 11.96 30.07 8.75
N SER A 157 10.68 29.67 8.94
CA SER A 157 10.02 29.82 10.25
C SER A 157 10.29 28.61 11.13
N ALA A 158 10.14 28.79 12.45
CA ALA A 158 10.09 27.67 13.37
C ALA A 158 8.82 26.84 13.06
N PRO A 159 8.87 25.51 13.27
CA PRO A 159 7.71 24.65 13.07
C PRO A 159 6.64 24.96 14.13
N PHE A 160 5.37 24.92 13.73
CA PHE A 160 4.26 24.94 14.68
C PHE A 160 3.94 23.54 15.20
N LEU A 161 4.29 22.49 14.41
CA LEU A 161 4.13 21.08 14.76
C LEU A 161 5.34 20.28 14.25
N ASP A 162 6.00 19.58 15.16
CA ASP A 162 7.06 18.60 14.86
C ASP A 162 6.98 17.47 15.91
N ASP A 163 6.10 16.51 15.64
CA ASP A 163 5.84 15.42 16.57
C ASP A 163 5.43 14.15 15.82
N SER A 164 5.29 13.04 16.53
CA SER A 164 4.92 11.75 15.94
C SER A 164 4.12 10.90 16.89
N ASP A 165 3.12 10.20 16.38
CA ASP A 165 2.34 9.24 17.15
C ASP A 165 2.29 7.88 16.45
N SER A 166 2.02 6.82 17.25
CA SER A 166 1.94 5.44 16.76
C SER A 166 0.56 4.88 17.07
N ARG A 167 -0.17 4.54 16.02
CA ARG A 167 -1.56 4.08 16.10
C ARG A 167 -1.79 2.82 15.29
N LEU A 168 -2.97 2.24 15.52
CA LEU A 168 -3.49 1.18 14.67
C LEU A 168 -3.66 1.73 13.26
N ALA A 169 -3.18 0.95 12.29
CA ALA A 169 -3.33 1.23 10.86
C ALA A 169 -4.11 0.11 10.19
N TRP A 170 -4.85 0.44 9.14
CA TRP A 170 -5.45 -0.52 8.26
C TRP A 170 -5.29 -0.11 6.80
N GLN A 171 -5.34 -1.08 5.91
CA GLN A 171 -5.21 -0.84 4.48
C GLN A 171 -6.09 -1.76 3.67
N VAL A 172 -6.48 -1.29 2.47
CA VAL A 172 -7.12 -2.09 1.44
C VAL A 172 -6.20 -2.09 0.22
N ILE A 173 -6.02 -3.25 -0.37
CA ILE A 173 -5.13 -3.47 -1.49
C ILE A 173 -5.85 -4.19 -2.62
N ALA A 174 -5.54 -3.81 -3.86
CA ALA A 174 -5.99 -4.50 -5.04
C ALA A 174 -4.91 -4.38 -6.13
N GLY A 175 -4.76 -5.40 -6.96
CA GLY A 175 -3.73 -5.33 -7.98
C GLY A 175 -3.77 -6.48 -8.95
N VAL A 176 -2.73 -6.49 -9.79
CA VAL A 176 -2.47 -7.57 -10.74
C VAL A 176 -1.03 -8.04 -10.58
N ARG A 177 -0.83 -9.33 -10.78
CA ARG A 177 0.46 -10.01 -10.72
C ARG A 177 0.62 -10.84 -11.99
N ALA A 178 1.82 -10.89 -12.53
CA ALA A 178 2.16 -11.71 -13.69
C ALA A 178 3.54 -12.36 -13.51
N PRO A 179 3.72 -13.62 -13.92
CA PRO A 179 5.02 -14.27 -13.91
C PRO A 179 5.95 -13.61 -14.92
N LEU A 180 7.17 -13.31 -14.50
CA LEU A 180 8.26 -12.88 -15.37
C LEU A 180 9.16 -14.07 -15.71
N THR A 181 9.38 -14.95 -14.71
CA THR A 181 10.09 -16.23 -14.80
C THR A 181 9.40 -17.26 -13.90
N ASP A 182 9.91 -18.51 -13.86
CA ASP A 182 9.38 -19.56 -12.98
C ASP A 182 9.46 -19.20 -11.48
N SER A 183 10.32 -18.27 -11.09
CA SER A 183 10.57 -17.89 -9.69
C SER A 183 10.43 -16.39 -9.42
N ILE A 184 10.17 -15.58 -10.43
CA ILE A 184 10.06 -14.12 -10.29
C ILE A 184 8.76 -13.65 -10.90
N ASP A 185 7.99 -12.86 -10.13
CA ASP A 185 6.81 -12.17 -10.60
C ASP A 185 6.98 -10.67 -10.54
N VAL A 186 6.18 -9.99 -11.34
CA VAL A 186 5.97 -8.55 -11.26
C VAL A 186 4.53 -8.28 -10.85
N GLN A 187 4.34 -7.20 -10.09
CA GLN A 187 2.99 -6.77 -9.71
C GLN A 187 2.80 -5.28 -9.90
N LEU A 188 1.54 -4.91 -10.12
CA LEU A 188 1.06 -3.53 -10.01
C LEU A 188 -0.05 -3.53 -8.97
N LYS A 189 0.15 -2.76 -7.88
CA LYS A 189 -0.71 -2.73 -6.70
C LYS A 189 -1.22 -1.32 -6.46
N TYR A 190 -2.51 -1.18 -6.25
CA TYR A 190 -3.12 -0.02 -5.62
C TYR A 190 -3.28 -0.30 -4.12
N ARG A 191 -2.95 0.71 -3.29
CA ARG A 191 -3.09 0.67 -1.84
C ARG A 191 -3.84 1.90 -1.37
N PHE A 192 -4.90 1.69 -0.61
CA PHE A 192 -5.48 2.68 0.29
C PHE A 192 -4.98 2.40 1.70
N PHE A 193 -4.39 3.37 2.36
CA PHE A 193 -3.83 3.26 3.71
C PHE A 193 -4.43 4.30 4.63
N ASN A 194 -4.79 3.92 5.87
CA ASN A 194 -5.44 4.78 6.83
C ASN A 194 -4.87 4.59 8.25
N VAL A 195 -4.68 5.71 8.94
CA VAL A 195 -4.36 5.81 10.37
C VAL A 195 -5.24 6.90 10.96
N ASP A 196 -6.10 6.52 11.89
CA ASP A 196 -6.99 7.44 12.60
C ASP A 196 -6.43 7.80 13.98
N ASP A 197 -7.01 8.81 14.63
CA ASP A 197 -6.78 9.21 16.03
C ASP A 197 -5.29 9.48 16.36
N LEU A 198 -4.58 10.16 15.47
CA LEU A 198 -3.20 10.57 15.73
C LEU A 198 -3.20 11.78 16.67
N HIS A 199 -2.61 11.61 17.86
CA HIS A 199 -2.46 12.67 18.85
C HIS A 199 -1.02 13.15 18.87
N MET A 200 -0.83 14.43 18.61
CA MET A 200 0.48 15.09 18.65
C MET A 200 0.39 16.37 19.48
N VAL A 201 1.54 16.95 19.78
CA VAL A 201 1.60 18.17 20.58
C VAL A 201 2.25 19.27 19.76
N ALA A 202 1.53 20.37 19.58
CA ALA A 202 2.03 21.56 18.91
C ALA A 202 3.12 22.25 19.76
N PHE A 203 3.91 23.12 19.15
CA PHE A 203 5.06 23.79 19.79
C PHE A 203 4.68 24.54 21.08
N ASN A 204 3.48 25.08 21.18
CA ASN A 204 2.98 25.78 22.38
C ASN A 204 2.41 24.86 23.47
N GLY A 205 2.45 23.52 23.27
CA GLY A 205 1.89 22.54 24.17
C GLY A 205 0.41 22.24 23.96
N ALA A 206 -0.22 22.78 22.92
CA ALA A 206 -1.59 22.44 22.55
C ALA A 206 -1.67 21.02 21.98
N GLU A 207 -2.64 20.24 22.42
CA GLU A 207 -2.94 18.93 21.85
C GLU A 207 -3.51 19.09 20.44
N THR A 208 -3.07 18.24 19.52
CA THR A 208 -3.56 18.19 18.14
C THR A 208 -4.05 16.79 17.84
N GLU A 209 -5.13 16.70 17.10
CA GLU A 209 -5.68 15.45 16.60
C GLU A 209 -5.77 15.51 15.07
N MET A 210 -5.37 14.43 14.41
CA MET A 210 -5.39 14.37 12.95
C MET A 210 -5.52 12.92 12.46
N ARG A 211 -5.77 12.79 11.16
CA ARG A 211 -5.89 11.51 10.46
C ARG A 211 -4.95 11.51 9.26
N PHE A 212 -4.27 10.38 9.02
CA PHE A 212 -3.43 10.19 7.85
C PHE A 212 -4.05 9.18 6.90
N ARG A 213 -4.34 9.60 5.67
CA ARG A 213 -4.85 8.76 4.58
C ARG A 213 -4.02 8.94 3.33
N SER A 214 -3.76 7.82 2.64
CA SER A 214 -3.02 7.89 1.39
C SER A 214 -3.48 6.85 0.38
N HIS A 215 -3.27 7.19 -0.90
CA HIS A 215 -3.52 6.36 -2.05
C HIS A 215 -2.19 6.17 -2.78
N SER A 216 -1.77 4.92 -2.97
CA SER A 216 -0.50 4.59 -3.63
C SER A 216 -0.74 3.70 -4.84
N LEU A 217 0.04 3.93 -5.90
CA LEU A 217 0.17 3.02 -7.03
C LEU A 217 1.61 2.51 -7.06
N LEU A 218 1.78 1.20 -6.85
CA LEU A 218 3.06 0.56 -6.56
C LEU A 218 3.39 -0.47 -7.63
N GLY A 219 4.60 -0.40 -8.18
CA GLY A 219 5.19 -1.48 -8.95
C GLY A 219 6.07 -2.35 -8.05
N GLY A 220 5.99 -3.67 -8.17
CA GLY A 220 6.72 -4.58 -7.29
C GLY A 220 7.34 -5.77 -8.02
N ILE A 221 8.34 -6.37 -7.36
CA ILE A 221 8.99 -7.63 -7.78
C ILE A 221 8.87 -8.62 -6.62
N ILE A 222 8.52 -9.86 -6.96
CA ILE A 222 8.30 -10.95 -6.02
C ILE A 222 9.24 -12.10 -6.39
N PHE A 223 9.92 -12.66 -5.41
CA PHE A 223 10.75 -13.85 -5.53
C PHE A 223 10.06 -15.00 -4.80
N ASN A 224 9.69 -16.05 -5.53
CA ASN A 224 9.02 -17.24 -5.01
C ASN A 224 10.03 -18.31 -4.66
N PHE A 225 9.87 -18.95 -3.50
CA PHE A 225 10.74 -20.01 -2.99
C PHE A 225 9.94 -21.32 -2.87
N GLY A 226 10.27 -22.29 -3.67
CA GLY A 226 9.58 -23.56 -3.71
C GLY A 226 8.99 -23.77 -5.11
N ALA A 227 9.78 -24.35 -6.00
CA ALA A 227 9.26 -24.80 -7.28
C ALA A 227 8.26 -25.94 -7.03
N ALA A 228 7.11 -25.86 -7.68
CA ALA A 228 6.21 -27.00 -7.77
C ALA A 228 6.99 -28.20 -8.31
N PRO A 229 6.83 -29.41 -7.75
CA PRO A 229 7.45 -30.59 -8.32
C PRO A 229 7.03 -30.73 -9.79
N PRO A 230 7.95 -31.07 -10.68
CA PRO A 230 7.62 -31.25 -12.10
C PRO A 230 6.46 -32.23 -12.24
N PRO A 231 5.54 -32.01 -13.19
CA PRO A 231 4.42 -32.92 -13.40
C PRO A 231 4.93 -34.34 -13.61
N PRO A 232 4.25 -35.35 -13.06
CA PRO A 232 4.68 -36.75 -13.21
C PRO A 232 4.82 -37.07 -14.70
N PRO A 233 5.85 -37.83 -15.08
CA PRO A 233 6.05 -38.19 -16.47
C PRO A 233 4.79 -38.86 -17.04
N PRO A 234 4.44 -38.62 -18.31
CA PRO A 234 3.28 -39.24 -18.90
C PRO A 234 3.34 -40.77 -18.80
N PRO A 235 2.24 -41.45 -18.55
CA PRO A 235 2.23 -42.89 -18.44
C PRO A 235 2.83 -43.54 -19.73
N PRO A 236 3.60 -44.61 -19.56
CA PRO A 236 4.23 -45.27 -20.69
C PRO A 236 3.17 -45.70 -21.70
N PRO A 237 3.44 -45.60 -23.01
CA PRO A 237 2.48 -45.99 -24.03
C PRO A 237 2.06 -47.46 -23.85
N PRO A 238 0.79 -47.77 -24.05
CA PRO A 238 0.30 -49.13 -23.90
C PRO A 238 1.09 -50.09 -24.77
N PRO A 239 1.41 -51.30 -24.29
CA PRO A 239 2.18 -52.28 -25.03
C PRO A 239 1.51 -52.58 -26.38
N PRO A 240 2.29 -52.78 -27.44
CA PRO A 240 1.74 -53.11 -28.75
C PRO A 240 0.78 -54.31 -28.66
N ARG A 241 -0.40 -54.20 -29.22
CA ARG A 241 -1.34 -55.31 -29.31
C ARG A 241 -0.69 -56.40 -30.15
N LEU A 242 -0.49 -57.59 -29.54
CA LEU A 242 -0.06 -58.75 -30.27
C LEU A 242 -1.02 -59.04 -31.44
N PRO A 243 -0.51 -59.35 -32.62
CA PRO A 243 -1.36 -59.70 -33.76
C PRO A 243 -2.19 -60.95 -33.43
N PRO A 244 -3.44 -61.06 -33.88
CA PRO A 244 -4.30 -62.19 -33.62
C PRO A 244 -3.64 -63.47 -34.10
N LYS A 245 -3.61 -64.50 -33.25
CA LYS A 245 -3.16 -65.83 -33.59
C LYS A 245 -3.93 -66.30 -34.83
N ARG A 246 -3.23 -66.55 -35.94
CA ARG A 246 -3.82 -67.23 -37.08
C ARG A 246 -4.09 -68.68 -36.66
N ASP A 247 -5.34 -69.04 -36.54
CA ASP A 247 -5.75 -70.45 -36.42
C ASP A 247 -5.32 -71.15 -37.73
N ARG A 248 -4.47 -72.15 -37.58
CA ARG A 248 -4.15 -73.08 -38.68
C ARG A 248 -5.33 -74.07 -38.77
N LEU A 249 -5.96 -74.05 -39.94
CA LEU A 249 -6.83 -75.15 -40.37
C LEU A 249 -5.99 -76.38 -40.68
#